data_76f28fe3300260a304323a2f1e6f5156
#
_entry.id   76f28fe3300260a304323a2f1e6f5156
#
_cell.length_a   1.000
_cell.length_b   1.000
_cell.length_c   1.000
_cell.angle_alpha   90.00
_cell.angle_beta   90.00
_cell.angle_gamma   90.00
#
_symmetry.space_group_name_H-M   'P 1'
#
loop_
_entity.id
_entity.type
_entity.pdbx_description
1 polymer ?
#
loop_
_entity_poly.entity_id
_entity_poly.type
_entity_poly.pdbx_seq_one_letter_code
_entity_poly.pdbx_strand_id
1 'polypeptide(L)'
;GLPMHWAQWIDGAIALPIMLLTPLIGQHAAEIVMALVWPLGLLAIFMMLMVRVSGEIGARDGMRREAQWAGAILGALAFPAVEKFGPGSFDHHNIELICGMLAILGLMRMRAHPRSGLWAGAALGLALATAAEGIPLMAAGLMAAGMLWLLRPADYAKGLGWLGAGIAASLTILFAALVAPSEWMRPVCDSMGAPFLGVGLVGGGVAIALVCLPAALTLTIARRVGSASALGILGIALLGLLFPACAGGSYSV
;
A
#
# COMPACT_ATOMS: atom_id res chain seq x y z
N GLY A 1 -8.82 -27.59 1.94
CA GLY A 1 -7.45 -27.10 1.79
C GLY A 1 -7.10 -26.17 2.94
N LEU A 2 -5.82 -26.10 3.28
CA LEU A 2 -5.35 -25.14 4.29
C LEU A 2 -5.53 -23.72 3.75
N PRO A 3 -6.04 -22.76 4.55
CA PRO A 3 -6.09 -21.37 4.13
C PRO A 3 -4.66 -20.87 3.90
N MET A 4 -4.43 -20.25 2.73
CA MET A 4 -3.14 -19.67 2.39
C MET A 4 -3.01 -18.32 3.10
N HIS A 5 -1.84 -18.03 3.69
CA HIS A 5 -1.58 -16.79 4.43
C HIS A 5 -1.30 -15.59 3.53
N TRP A 6 -1.07 -15.79 2.24
CA TRP A 6 -0.83 -14.72 1.27
C TRP A 6 -2.00 -14.55 0.29
N ALA A 7 -1.97 -13.42 -0.40
CA ALA A 7 -3.07 -13.00 -1.26
C ALA A 7 -3.22 -13.87 -2.50
N GLN A 8 -4.34 -14.55 -2.62
CA GLN A 8 -4.72 -15.37 -3.79
C GLN A 8 -4.66 -14.62 -5.13
N TRP A 9 -4.72 -13.29 -5.12
CA TRP A 9 -4.63 -12.50 -6.34
C TRP A 9 -3.26 -12.60 -7.03
N ILE A 10 -2.18 -12.80 -6.26
CA ILE A 10 -0.83 -13.02 -6.81
C ILE A 10 -0.80 -14.36 -7.56
N ASP A 11 -1.33 -15.41 -6.94
CA ASP A 11 -1.43 -16.72 -7.56
C ASP A 11 -2.25 -16.64 -8.86
N GLY A 12 -3.37 -15.92 -8.85
CA GLY A 12 -4.18 -15.67 -10.03
C GLY A 12 -3.45 -14.90 -11.13
N ALA A 13 -2.68 -13.87 -10.74
CA ALA A 13 -1.89 -13.06 -11.68
C ALA A 13 -0.76 -13.85 -12.34
N ILE A 14 -0.22 -14.88 -11.67
CA ILE A 14 0.81 -15.78 -12.20
C ILE A 14 0.17 -16.92 -12.97
N ALA A 15 -0.89 -17.53 -12.45
CA ALA A 15 -1.55 -18.68 -13.06
C ALA A 15 -2.21 -18.35 -14.41
N LEU A 16 -2.84 -17.17 -14.51
CA LEU A 16 -3.55 -16.79 -15.74
C LEU A 16 -2.62 -16.74 -16.96
N PRO A 17 -1.46 -16.07 -16.98
CA PRO A 17 -0.53 -16.13 -18.10
C PRO A 17 -0.01 -17.53 -18.37
N ILE A 18 0.25 -18.35 -17.34
CA ILE A 18 0.67 -19.76 -17.52
C ILE A 18 -0.42 -20.52 -18.28
N MET A 19 -1.68 -20.40 -17.88
CA MET A 19 -2.81 -21.06 -18.56
C MET A 19 -2.94 -20.63 -20.01
N LEU A 20 -2.72 -19.34 -20.30
CA LEU A 20 -2.79 -18.80 -21.67
C LEU A 20 -1.62 -19.26 -22.55
N LEU A 21 -0.44 -19.43 -21.98
CA LEU A 21 0.75 -19.88 -22.70
C LEU A 21 0.83 -21.40 -22.88
N THR A 22 0.24 -22.16 -21.96
CA THR A 22 0.27 -23.64 -21.97
C THR A 22 -0.10 -24.27 -23.31
N PRO A 23 -1.19 -23.85 -24.00
CA PRO A 23 -1.55 -24.45 -25.30
C PRO A 23 -0.57 -24.11 -26.41
N LEU A 24 0.28 -23.10 -26.27
CA LEU A 24 1.22 -22.64 -27.29
C LEU A 24 2.61 -23.28 -27.13
N ILE A 25 3.10 -23.39 -25.89
CA ILE A 25 4.49 -23.82 -25.62
C ILE A 25 4.59 -24.99 -24.63
N GLY A 26 3.47 -25.51 -24.15
CA GLY A 26 3.41 -26.55 -23.12
C GLY A 26 3.55 -25.99 -21.71
N GLN A 27 3.02 -26.70 -20.71
CA GLN A 27 2.91 -26.26 -19.32
C GLN A 27 4.28 -25.95 -18.72
N HIS A 28 5.25 -26.87 -18.83
CA HIS A 28 6.58 -26.68 -18.23
C HIS A 28 7.32 -25.45 -18.77
N ALA A 29 7.26 -25.21 -20.08
CA ALA A 29 7.86 -24.03 -20.68
C ALA A 29 7.12 -22.75 -20.24
N ALA A 30 5.80 -22.77 -20.12
CA ALA A 30 5.01 -21.63 -19.63
C ALA A 30 5.37 -21.26 -18.19
N GLU A 31 5.55 -22.26 -17.31
CA GLU A 31 6.00 -22.08 -15.92
C GLU A 31 7.40 -21.45 -15.86
N ILE A 32 8.36 -21.94 -16.67
CA ILE A 32 9.72 -21.35 -16.74
C ILE A 32 9.66 -19.90 -17.23
N VAL A 33 8.87 -19.62 -18.25
CA VAL A 33 8.70 -18.23 -18.76
C VAL A 33 8.19 -17.32 -17.65
N MET A 34 7.17 -17.74 -16.91
CA MET A 34 6.61 -16.94 -15.82
C MET A 34 7.58 -16.81 -14.64
N ALA A 35 8.37 -17.83 -14.33
CA ALA A 35 9.42 -17.77 -13.30
C ALA A 35 10.50 -16.72 -13.61
N LEU A 36 10.67 -16.34 -14.87
CA LEU A 36 11.58 -15.27 -15.29
C LEU A 36 10.85 -13.93 -15.47
N VAL A 37 9.75 -13.93 -16.21
CA VAL A 37 9.07 -12.69 -16.63
C VAL A 37 8.42 -11.97 -15.45
N TRP A 38 7.82 -12.70 -14.51
CA TRP A 38 7.15 -12.11 -13.35
C TRP A 38 8.12 -11.30 -12.48
N PRO A 39 9.17 -11.88 -11.88
CA PRO A 39 10.04 -11.12 -11.00
C PRO A 39 10.86 -10.06 -11.75
N LEU A 40 11.30 -10.31 -12.97
CA LEU A 40 12.04 -9.32 -13.76
C LEU A 40 11.14 -8.14 -14.20
N GLY A 41 9.89 -8.39 -14.52
CA GLY A 41 8.91 -7.34 -14.80
C GLY A 41 8.67 -6.45 -13.58
N LEU A 42 8.51 -7.06 -12.40
CA LEU A 42 8.39 -6.34 -11.14
C LEU A 42 9.66 -5.56 -10.79
N LEU A 43 10.86 -6.13 -11.04
CA LEU A 43 12.13 -5.41 -10.87
C LEU A 43 12.19 -4.17 -11.76
N ALA A 44 11.79 -4.29 -13.02
CA ALA A 44 11.76 -3.14 -13.92
C ALA A 44 10.84 -2.02 -13.42
N ILE A 45 9.67 -2.37 -12.87
CA ILE A 45 8.73 -1.42 -12.25
C ILE A 45 9.38 -0.78 -11.01
N PHE A 46 9.98 -1.59 -10.13
CA PHE A 46 10.69 -1.10 -8.94
C PHE A 46 11.79 -0.11 -9.30
N MET A 47 12.66 -0.47 -10.25
CA MET A 47 13.75 0.39 -10.73
C MET A 47 13.23 1.71 -11.34
N MET A 48 12.16 1.64 -12.13
CA MET A 48 11.53 2.84 -12.69
C MET A 48 10.99 3.76 -11.59
N LEU A 49 10.41 3.21 -10.52
CA LEU A 49 9.92 3.99 -9.38
C LEU A 49 11.08 4.59 -8.58
N MET A 50 12.18 3.85 -8.36
CA MET A 50 13.41 4.36 -7.75
C MET A 50 13.94 5.59 -8.50
N VAL A 51 14.05 5.51 -9.83
CA VAL A 51 14.50 6.62 -10.68
C VAL A 51 13.54 7.81 -10.55
N ARG A 52 12.23 7.58 -10.53
CA ARG A 52 11.23 8.65 -10.42
C ARG A 52 11.26 9.32 -9.05
N VAL A 53 11.32 8.55 -7.96
CA VAL A 53 11.42 9.09 -6.59
C VAL A 53 12.69 9.92 -6.44
N SER A 54 13.83 9.40 -6.87
CA SER A 54 15.11 10.13 -6.84
C SER A 54 15.05 11.41 -7.66
N GLY A 55 14.43 11.37 -8.84
CA GLY A 55 14.22 12.55 -9.67
C GLY A 55 13.33 13.63 -9.03
N GLU A 56 12.31 13.24 -8.24
CA GLU A 56 11.52 14.21 -7.47
C GLU A 56 12.32 14.84 -6.32
N ILE A 57 13.24 14.10 -5.70
CA ILE A 57 14.15 14.63 -4.68
C ILE A 57 15.09 15.67 -5.33
N GLY A 58 15.80 15.28 -6.38
CA GLY A 58 16.78 16.16 -7.03
C GLY A 58 16.16 17.34 -7.78
N ALA A 59 14.87 17.26 -8.13
CA ALA A 59 14.19 18.37 -8.80
C ALA A 59 14.11 19.64 -7.96
N ARG A 60 14.15 19.51 -6.63
CA ARG A 60 14.11 20.64 -5.70
C ARG A 60 15.37 21.52 -5.79
N ASP A 61 16.49 20.89 -6.12
CA ASP A 61 17.81 21.55 -6.21
C ASP A 61 18.25 21.72 -7.67
N GLY A 62 17.36 21.50 -8.64
CA GLY A 62 17.68 21.57 -10.07
C GLY A 62 18.49 20.39 -10.61
N MET A 63 18.74 19.37 -9.78
CA MET A 63 19.61 18.20 -10.08
C MET A 63 18.77 16.94 -10.39
N ARG A 64 17.65 17.08 -11.09
CA ARG A 64 16.73 15.97 -11.38
C ARG A 64 17.42 14.81 -12.09
N ARG A 65 18.22 15.10 -13.12
CA ARG A 65 18.85 14.08 -13.97
C ARG A 65 19.94 13.32 -13.21
N GLU A 66 20.76 14.03 -12.47
CA GLU A 66 21.83 13.47 -11.64
C GLU A 66 21.24 12.56 -10.56
N ALA A 67 20.18 13.02 -9.88
CA ALA A 67 19.47 12.22 -8.89
C ALA A 67 18.81 10.98 -9.51
N GLN A 68 18.30 11.04 -10.74
CA GLN A 68 17.77 9.88 -11.45
C GLN A 68 18.85 8.84 -11.72
N TRP A 69 20.03 9.25 -12.17
CA TRP A 69 21.18 8.34 -12.35
C TRP A 69 21.64 7.74 -11.02
N ALA A 70 21.75 8.55 -9.96
CA ALA A 70 22.07 8.06 -8.62
C ALA A 70 21.02 7.04 -8.15
N GLY A 71 19.72 7.30 -8.35
CA GLY A 71 18.64 6.39 -8.02
C GLY A 71 18.71 5.08 -8.80
N ALA A 72 19.08 5.10 -10.08
CA ALA A 72 19.27 3.89 -10.86
C ALA A 72 20.42 3.04 -10.32
N ILE A 73 21.56 3.67 -10.04
CA ILE A 73 22.78 2.99 -9.54
C ILE A 73 22.51 2.42 -8.13
N LEU A 74 22.01 3.26 -7.21
CA LEU A 74 21.74 2.84 -5.83
C LEU A 74 20.65 1.76 -5.77
N GLY A 75 19.62 1.86 -6.62
CA GLY A 75 18.58 0.84 -6.74
C GLY A 75 19.15 -0.50 -7.20
N ALA A 76 20.05 -0.50 -8.18
CA ALA A 76 20.72 -1.72 -8.66
C ALA A 76 21.68 -2.31 -7.59
N LEU A 77 22.26 -1.48 -6.73
CA LEU A 77 23.17 -1.89 -5.66
C LEU A 77 22.42 -2.27 -4.35
N ALA A 78 21.12 -2.07 -4.28
CA ALA A 78 20.30 -2.41 -3.11
C ALA A 78 20.04 -3.93 -3.06
N PHE A 79 21.09 -4.75 -2.92
CA PHE A 79 21.06 -6.21 -2.98
C PHE A 79 19.93 -6.86 -2.16
N PRO A 80 19.66 -6.48 -0.89
CA PRO A 80 18.58 -7.10 -0.12
C PRO A 80 17.20 -6.91 -0.75
N ALA A 81 16.98 -5.79 -1.46
CA ALA A 81 15.74 -5.54 -2.18
C ALA A 81 15.72 -6.26 -3.53
N VAL A 82 16.84 -6.20 -4.30
CA VAL A 82 16.97 -6.81 -5.63
C VAL A 82 16.87 -8.34 -5.55
N GLU A 83 17.36 -8.96 -4.49
CA GLU A 83 17.25 -10.40 -4.26
C GLU A 83 15.80 -10.91 -4.28
N LYS A 84 14.85 -10.08 -3.81
CA LYS A 84 13.42 -10.40 -3.85
C LYS A 84 12.84 -10.49 -5.27
N PHE A 85 13.56 -10.01 -6.26
CA PHE A 85 13.19 -10.07 -7.68
C PHE A 85 14.02 -11.10 -8.47
N GLY A 86 14.70 -12.02 -7.80
CA GLY A 86 15.46 -13.08 -8.46
C GLY A 86 14.56 -14.01 -9.29
N PRO A 87 15.11 -14.64 -10.34
CA PRO A 87 14.38 -15.63 -11.13
C PRO A 87 13.74 -16.71 -10.25
N GLY A 88 12.45 -16.99 -10.47
CA GLY A 88 11.69 -17.94 -9.65
C GLY A 88 11.15 -17.35 -8.33
N SER A 89 11.42 -16.09 -8.01
CA SER A 89 10.86 -15.44 -6.82
C SER A 89 9.41 -15.03 -7.08
N PHE A 90 8.48 -15.81 -6.53
CA PHE A 90 7.05 -15.50 -6.51
C PHE A 90 6.61 -14.87 -5.18
N ASP A 91 7.56 -14.32 -4.45
CA ASP A 91 7.36 -13.72 -3.14
C ASP A 91 6.50 -12.45 -3.21
N HIS A 92 5.63 -12.25 -2.22
CA HIS A 92 4.80 -11.06 -2.10
C HIS A 92 5.59 -9.79 -1.74
N HIS A 93 6.78 -9.93 -1.15
CA HIS A 93 7.62 -8.79 -0.76
C HIS A 93 8.06 -7.91 -1.93
N ASN A 94 8.21 -8.46 -3.13
CA ASN A 94 8.51 -7.68 -4.33
C ASN A 94 7.37 -6.68 -4.65
N ILE A 95 6.12 -7.09 -4.45
CA ILE A 95 4.95 -6.23 -4.65
C ILE A 95 4.86 -5.19 -3.53
N GLU A 96 5.14 -5.55 -2.29
CA GLU A 96 5.16 -4.61 -1.16
C GLU A 96 6.21 -3.51 -1.36
N LEU A 97 7.41 -3.85 -1.86
CA LEU A 97 8.43 -2.88 -2.21
C LEU A 97 7.94 -1.89 -3.28
N ILE A 98 7.27 -2.39 -4.31
CA ILE A 98 6.68 -1.55 -5.36
C ILE A 98 5.59 -0.65 -4.79
N CYS A 99 4.70 -1.19 -3.96
CA CYS A 99 3.63 -0.42 -3.30
C CYS A 99 4.21 0.67 -2.40
N GLY A 100 5.28 0.36 -1.64
CA GLY A 100 5.99 1.34 -0.83
C GLY A 100 6.57 2.48 -1.66
N MET A 101 7.26 2.17 -2.74
CA MET A 101 7.83 3.17 -3.65
C MET A 101 6.75 4.01 -4.34
N LEU A 102 5.63 3.40 -4.74
CA LEU A 102 4.51 4.12 -5.34
C LEU A 102 3.84 5.04 -4.32
N ALA A 103 3.67 4.59 -3.07
CA ALA A 103 3.15 5.41 -1.98
C ALA A 103 4.06 6.61 -1.71
N ILE A 104 5.38 6.42 -1.60
CA ILE A 104 6.36 7.50 -1.42
C ILE A 104 6.24 8.51 -2.56
N LEU A 105 6.26 8.06 -3.82
CA LEU A 105 6.13 8.94 -4.99
C LEU A 105 4.82 9.75 -4.95
N GLY A 106 3.71 9.09 -4.58
CA GLY A 106 2.41 9.74 -4.45
C GLY A 106 2.41 10.82 -3.35
N LEU A 107 2.97 10.51 -2.16
CA LEU A 107 3.09 11.44 -1.04
C LEU A 107 3.95 12.66 -1.40
N MET A 108 5.08 12.47 -2.09
CA MET A 108 5.96 13.56 -2.53
C MET A 108 5.25 14.54 -3.48
N ARG A 109 4.33 14.03 -4.29
CA ARG A 109 3.58 14.81 -5.28
C ARG A 109 2.29 15.43 -4.76
N MET A 110 1.82 15.04 -3.57
CA MET A 110 0.53 15.46 -3.01
C MET A 110 0.33 16.97 -2.95
N ARG A 111 1.40 17.75 -2.74
CA ARG A 111 1.32 19.21 -2.69
C ARG A 111 0.95 19.80 -4.03
N ALA A 112 1.63 19.39 -5.11
CA ALA A 112 1.41 19.91 -6.45
C ALA A 112 0.19 19.24 -7.14
N HIS A 113 -0.02 17.97 -6.86
CA HIS A 113 -1.04 17.13 -7.46
C HIS A 113 -1.81 16.36 -6.37
N PRO A 114 -2.84 16.96 -5.74
CA PRO A 114 -3.55 16.31 -4.62
C PRO A 114 -4.10 14.92 -4.94
N ARG A 115 -4.51 14.67 -6.21
CA ARG A 115 -4.97 13.36 -6.66
C ARG A 115 -3.89 12.27 -6.59
N SER A 116 -2.60 12.63 -6.43
CA SER A 116 -1.55 11.62 -6.19
C SER A 116 -1.72 10.90 -4.86
N GLY A 117 -2.44 11.50 -3.91
CA GLY A 117 -2.87 10.82 -2.69
C GLY A 117 -3.73 9.59 -2.97
N LEU A 118 -4.60 9.61 -3.99
CA LEU A 118 -5.42 8.45 -4.36
C LEU A 118 -4.55 7.24 -4.73
N TRP A 119 -3.52 7.46 -5.55
CA TRP A 119 -2.61 6.39 -5.95
C TRP A 119 -1.74 5.90 -4.79
N ALA A 120 -1.27 6.83 -3.95
CA ALA A 120 -0.56 6.48 -2.73
C ALA A 120 -1.43 5.61 -1.80
N GLY A 121 -2.67 6.04 -1.57
CA GLY A 121 -3.63 5.28 -0.76
C GLY A 121 -3.98 3.92 -1.36
N ALA A 122 -4.19 3.85 -2.67
CA ALA A 122 -4.46 2.59 -3.35
C ALA A 122 -3.27 1.61 -3.24
N ALA A 123 -2.03 2.11 -3.36
CA ALA A 123 -0.82 1.31 -3.17
C ALA A 123 -0.69 0.78 -1.73
N LEU A 124 -0.97 1.63 -0.73
CA LEU A 124 -0.98 1.21 0.68
C LEU A 124 -2.06 0.16 0.97
N GLY A 125 -3.25 0.32 0.40
CA GLY A 125 -4.31 -0.66 0.51
C GLY A 125 -3.99 -1.97 -0.20
N LEU A 126 -3.33 -1.93 -1.37
CA LEU A 126 -2.85 -3.12 -2.07
C LEU A 126 -1.78 -3.86 -1.26
N ALA A 127 -0.82 -3.14 -0.66
CA ALA A 127 0.19 -3.73 0.21
C ALA A 127 -0.48 -4.47 1.38
N LEU A 128 -1.44 -3.84 2.06
CA LEU A 128 -2.18 -4.48 3.16
C LEU A 128 -3.01 -5.69 2.68
N ALA A 129 -3.63 -5.61 1.50
CA ALA A 129 -4.37 -6.74 0.92
C ALA A 129 -3.44 -7.89 0.49
N THR A 130 -2.16 -7.62 0.34
CA THR A 130 -1.16 -8.62 -0.05
C THR A 130 -0.71 -9.46 1.14
N ALA A 131 -0.35 -8.81 2.25
CA ALA A 131 0.08 -9.51 3.48
C ALA A 131 -0.02 -8.58 4.70
N ALA A 132 0.04 -9.17 5.90
CA ALA A 132 0.00 -8.45 7.18
C ALA A 132 1.17 -7.46 7.36
N GLU A 133 2.30 -7.73 6.70
CA GLU A 133 3.47 -6.83 6.63
C GLU A 133 3.14 -5.47 5.98
N GLY A 134 2.05 -5.36 5.23
CA GLY A 134 1.51 -4.10 4.74
C GLY A 134 0.99 -3.16 5.84
N ILE A 135 0.68 -3.66 7.07
CA ILE A 135 0.20 -2.83 8.19
C ILE A 135 1.20 -1.73 8.57
N PRO A 136 2.49 -2.03 8.85
CA PRO A 136 3.49 -1.01 9.13
C PRO A 136 3.65 0.01 8.00
N LEU A 137 3.61 -0.45 6.75
CA LEU A 137 3.73 0.42 5.58
C LEU A 137 2.55 1.39 5.48
N MET A 138 1.33 0.88 5.66
CA MET A 138 0.12 1.71 5.67
C MET A 138 0.13 2.72 6.81
N ALA A 139 0.52 2.29 8.03
CA ALA A 139 0.64 3.17 9.19
C ALA A 139 1.68 4.28 8.94
N ALA A 140 2.85 3.94 8.39
CA ALA A 140 3.88 4.92 8.04
C ALA A 140 3.39 5.93 6.99
N GLY A 141 2.68 5.47 5.96
CA GLY A 141 2.11 6.33 4.93
C GLY A 141 1.05 7.28 5.47
N LEU A 142 0.14 6.80 6.31
CA LEU A 142 -0.88 7.62 6.99
C LEU A 142 -0.23 8.63 7.94
N MET A 143 0.77 8.21 8.74
CA MET A 143 1.51 9.12 9.63
C MET A 143 2.24 10.21 8.85
N ALA A 144 2.93 9.86 7.76
CA ALA A 144 3.63 10.82 6.92
C ALA A 144 2.66 11.84 6.31
N ALA A 145 1.54 11.38 5.73
CA ALA A 145 0.52 12.26 5.17
C ALA A 145 -0.15 13.13 6.24
N GLY A 146 -0.46 12.55 7.40
CA GLY A 146 -1.01 13.26 8.56
C GLY A 146 -0.06 14.33 9.09
N MET A 147 1.24 14.03 9.20
CA MET A 147 2.27 14.99 9.61
C MET A 147 2.36 16.17 8.62
N LEU A 148 2.38 15.89 7.32
CA LEU A 148 2.39 16.93 6.28
C LEU A 148 1.15 17.83 6.39
N TRP A 149 -0.04 17.25 6.62
CA TRP A 149 -1.26 18.00 6.85
C TRP A 149 -1.24 18.79 8.17
N LEU A 150 -0.74 18.23 9.27
CA LEU A 150 -0.61 18.95 10.55
C LEU A 150 0.24 20.22 10.39
N LEU A 151 1.34 20.11 9.65
CA LEU A 151 2.29 21.23 9.45
C LEU A 151 1.76 22.25 8.41
N ARG A 152 1.13 21.79 7.34
CA ARG A 152 0.68 22.63 6.21
C ARG A 152 -0.70 22.19 5.70
N PRO A 153 -1.77 22.45 6.46
CA PRO A 153 -3.11 21.92 6.14
C PRO A 153 -3.64 22.43 4.78
N ALA A 154 -3.39 23.69 4.43
CA ALA A 154 -3.85 24.26 3.15
C ALA A 154 -3.25 23.54 1.94
N ASP A 155 -1.99 23.09 2.06
CA ASP A 155 -1.26 22.41 0.98
C ASP A 155 -1.66 20.93 0.85
N TYR A 156 -1.98 20.26 1.98
CA TYR A 156 -2.08 18.80 2.02
C TYR A 156 -3.47 18.23 2.34
N ALA A 157 -4.46 19.05 2.74
CA ALA A 157 -5.79 18.55 3.11
C ALA A 157 -6.44 17.74 2.00
N LYS A 158 -6.49 18.28 0.77
CA LYS A 158 -7.08 17.56 -0.37
C LYS A 158 -6.35 16.24 -0.65
N GLY A 159 -5.00 16.24 -0.56
CA GLY A 159 -4.19 15.05 -0.75
C GLY A 159 -4.43 13.98 0.30
N LEU A 160 -4.55 14.37 1.57
CA LEU A 160 -4.89 13.47 2.69
C LEU A 160 -6.28 12.84 2.49
N GLY A 161 -7.28 13.62 2.08
CA GLY A 161 -8.61 13.09 1.75
C GLY A 161 -8.57 12.07 0.60
N TRP A 162 -7.82 12.37 -0.48
CA TRP A 162 -7.63 11.43 -1.57
C TRP A 162 -6.87 10.17 -1.14
N LEU A 163 -5.87 10.29 -0.27
CA LEU A 163 -5.15 9.12 0.28
C LEU A 163 -6.11 8.22 1.07
N GLY A 164 -6.93 8.79 1.95
CA GLY A 164 -7.94 8.03 2.68
C GLY A 164 -8.94 7.35 1.75
N ALA A 165 -9.41 8.05 0.72
CA ALA A 165 -10.30 7.47 -0.29
C ALA A 165 -9.63 6.34 -1.08
N GLY A 166 -8.35 6.47 -1.42
CA GLY A 166 -7.57 5.43 -2.09
C GLY A 166 -7.43 4.16 -1.27
N ILE A 167 -7.11 4.28 0.03
CA ILE A 167 -7.03 3.15 0.96
C ILE A 167 -8.40 2.45 1.06
N ALA A 168 -9.45 3.20 1.37
CA ALA A 168 -10.79 2.65 1.56
C ALA A 168 -11.31 1.96 0.28
N ALA A 169 -11.17 2.61 -0.87
CA ALA A 169 -11.65 2.08 -2.14
C ALA A 169 -10.89 0.82 -2.56
N SER A 170 -9.55 0.84 -2.52
CA SER A 170 -8.74 -0.32 -2.93
C SER A 170 -9.02 -1.54 -2.06
N LEU A 171 -9.07 -1.38 -0.74
CA LEU A 171 -9.36 -2.49 0.17
C LEU A 171 -10.79 -3.01 0.03
N THR A 172 -11.77 -2.12 -0.18
CA THR A 172 -13.16 -2.55 -0.43
C THR A 172 -13.25 -3.36 -1.73
N ILE A 173 -12.63 -2.89 -2.81
CA ILE A 173 -12.63 -3.58 -4.10
C ILE A 173 -11.93 -4.94 -3.98
N LEU A 174 -10.74 -4.96 -3.37
CA LEU A 174 -9.97 -6.19 -3.22
C LEU A 174 -10.66 -7.19 -2.28
N PHE A 175 -11.26 -6.72 -1.18
CA PHE A 175 -12.05 -7.58 -0.30
C PHE A 175 -13.22 -8.23 -1.05
N ALA A 176 -14.00 -7.43 -1.78
CA ALA A 176 -15.13 -7.95 -2.53
C ALA A 176 -14.73 -8.91 -3.67
N ALA A 177 -13.54 -8.70 -4.26
CA ALA A 177 -13.03 -9.53 -5.35
C ALA A 177 -12.35 -10.82 -4.88
N LEU A 178 -11.71 -10.80 -3.71
CA LEU A 178 -10.84 -11.89 -3.26
C LEU A 178 -11.44 -12.75 -2.15
N VAL A 179 -12.34 -12.20 -1.35
CA VAL A 179 -12.96 -12.92 -0.22
C VAL A 179 -14.32 -13.44 -0.62
N ALA A 180 -14.53 -14.75 -0.51
CA ALA A 180 -15.82 -15.35 -0.82
C ALA A 180 -16.91 -14.79 0.11
N PRO A 181 -18.13 -14.51 -0.38
CA PRO A 181 -19.22 -13.95 0.45
C PRO A 181 -19.52 -14.75 1.72
N SER A 182 -19.33 -16.07 1.69
CA SER A 182 -19.48 -16.96 2.86
C SER A 182 -18.44 -16.69 3.97
N GLU A 183 -17.30 -16.08 3.64
CA GLU A 183 -16.19 -15.81 4.56
C GLU A 183 -16.15 -14.35 5.04
N TRP A 184 -17.04 -13.48 4.55
CA TRP A 184 -17.02 -12.04 4.86
C TRP A 184 -17.11 -11.71 6.35
N MET A 185 -17.82 -12.55 7.12
CA MET A 185 -17.99 -12.36 8.56
C MET A 185 -16.97 -13.11 9.41
N ARG A 186 -16.05 -13.87 8.76
CA ARG A 186 -15.01 -14.62 9.46
C ARG A 186 -13.85 -13.69 9.84
N PRO A 187 -13.47 -13.57 11.11
CA PRO A 187 -12.32 -12.78 11.53
C PRO A 187 -11.02 -13.54 11.22
N VAL A 188 -10.39 -13.20 10.09
CA VAL A 188 -9.05 -13.69 9.71
C VAL A 188 -8.07 -12.56 9.99
N CYS A 189 -7.08 -12.79 10.87
CA CYS A 189 -6.24 -11.71 11.41
C CYS A 189 -4.86 -11.60 10.72
N ASP A 190 -4.49 -12.55 9.87
CA ASP A 190 -3.18 -12.67 9.23
C ASP A 190 -3.21 -12.54 7.70
N SER A 191 -4.40 -12.42 7.12
CA SER A 191 -4.59 -12.29 5.68
C SER A 191 -5.80 -11.43 5.35
N MET A 192 -6.05 -11.20 4.05
CA MET A 192 -7.17 -10.38 3.58
C MET A 192 -8.51 -10.93 4.09
N GLY A 193 -9.15 -10.18 4.97
CA GLY A 193 -10.43 -10.51 5.58
C GLY A 193 -11.11 -9.26 6.15
N ALA A 194 -12.22 -9.46 6.87
CA ALA A 194 -12.96 -8.36 7.50
C ALA A 194 -12.10 -7.45 8.39
N PRO A 195 -11.13 -7.96 9.20
CA PRO A 195 -10.25 -7.10 9.99
C PRO A 195 -9.38 -6.18 9.14
N PHE A 196 -8.80 -6.67 8.03
CA PHE A 196 -7.98 -5.85 7.13
C PHE A 196 -8.81 -4.77 6.42
N LEU A 197 -10.00 -5.14 5.96
CA LEU A 197 -10.96 -4.16 5.45
C LEU A 197 -11.30 -3.11 6.53
N GLY A 198 -11.57 -3.54 7.75
CA GLY A 198 -11.85 -2.66 8.90
C GLY A 198 -10.72 -1.68 9.16
N VAL A 199 -9.47 -2.15 9.20
CA VAL A 199 -8.26 -1.30 9.37
C VAL A 199 -8.18 -0.24 8.25
N GLY A 200 -8.42 -0.64 7.01
CA GLY A 200 -8.39 0.30 5.89
C GLY A 200 -9.53 1.30 5.88
N LEU A 201 -10.75 0.87 6.20
CA LEU A 201 -11.92 1.76 6.29
C LEU A 201 -11.78 2.75 7.45
N VAL A 202 -11.27 2.30 8.60
CA VAL A 202 -11.01 3.18 9.75
C VAL A 202 -9.87 4.14 9.44
N GLY A 203 -8.71 3.67 8.97
CA GLY A 203 -7.57 4.52 8.64
C GLY A 203 -7.89 5.52 7.53
N GLY A 204 -8.50 5.05 6.45
CA GLY A 204 -8.97 5.90 5.35
C GLY A 204 -10.07 6.87 5.79
N GLY A 205 -11.03 6.40 6.58
CA GLY A 205 -12.12 7.19 7.14
C GLY A 205 -11.63 8.30 8.07
N VAL A 206 -10.65 8.02 8.93
CA VAL A 206 -10.00 9.04 9.78
C VAL A 206 -9.33 10.10 8.92
N ALA A 207 -8.59 9.72 7.87
CA ALA A 207 -7.95 10.67 6.97
C ALA A 207 -8.98 11.58 6.27
N ILE A 208 -10.10 11.03 5.83
CA ILE A 208 -11.21 11.81 5.22
C ILE A 208 -11.88 12.70 6.26
N ALA A 209 -12.19 12.17 7.45
CA ALA A 209 -12.86 12.93 8.51
C ALA A 209 -12.04 14.16 8.95
N LEU A 210 -10.71 14.01 9.05
CA LEU A 210 -9.81 15.11 9.42
C LEU A 210 -9.90 16.30 8.45
N VAL A 211 -10.09 16.04 7.15
CA VAL A 211 -10.17 17.13 6.15
C VAL A 211 -11.59 17.68 6.01
N CYS A 212 -12.60 16.96 6.48
CA CYS A 212 -13.99 17.38 6.51
C CYS A 212 -14.35 18.16 7.79
N LEU A 213 -13.47 18.17 8.81
CA LEU A 213 -13.72 18.92 10.03
C LEU A 213 -13.86 20.42 9.76
N PRO A 214 -14.77 21.11 10.48
CA PRO A 214 -14.91 22.56 10.35
C PRO A 214 -13.57 23.29 10.53
N ALA A 215 -13.33 24.35 9.75
CA ALA A 215 -12.09 25.13 9.78
C ALA A 215 -11.72 25.58 11.21
N ALA A 216 -12.71 25.88 12.07
CA ALA A 216 -12.50 26.25 13.45
C ALA A 216 -11.75 25.20 14.29
N LEU A 217 -11.88 23.90 13.97
CA LEU A 217 -11.17 22.82 14.64
C LEU A 217 -9.74 22.65 14.11
N THR A 218 -9.43 23.18 12.93
CA THR A 218 -8.15 22.99 12.25
C THR A 218 -7.25 24.23 12.29
N LEU A 219 -7.70 25.34 12.87
CA LEU A 219 -6.96 26.62 12.90
C LEU A 219 -5.60 26.54 13.61
N THR A 220 -5.51 25.83 14.72
CA THR A 220 -4.25 25.68 15.49
C THR A 220 -3.70 24.27 15.39
N ILE A 221 -2.37 24.14 15.44
CA ILE A 221 -1.71 22.84 15.42
C ILE A 221 -2.18 21.96 16.60
N ALA A 222 -2.38 22.52 17.78
CA ALA A 222 -2.85 21.79 18.96
C ALA A 222 -4.24 21.16 18.72
N ARG A 223 -5.17 21.91 18.12
CA ARG A 223 -6.51 21.40 17.80
C ARG A 223 -6.45 20.32 16.72
N ARG A 224 -5.60 20.46 15.70
CA ARG A 224 -5.38 19.44 14.68
C ARG A 224 -4.81 18.15 15.27
N VAL A 225 -3.80 18.27 16.15
CA VAL A 225 -3.24 17.11 16.86
C VAL A 225 -4.31 16.47 17.73
N GLY A 226 -5.05 17.26 18.51
CA GLY A 226 -6.14 16.75 19.35
C GLY A 226 -7.21 16.00 18.54
N SER A 227 -7.64 16.56 17.41
CA SER A 227 -8.62 15.90 16.53
C SER A 227 -8.08 14.60 15.92
N ALA A 228 -6.82 14.62 15.44
CA ALA A 228 -6.18 13.43 14.87
C ALA A 228 -6.03 12.33 15.92
N SER A 229 -5.58 12.67 17.13
CA SER A 229 -5.46 11.73 18.24
C SER A 229 -6.82 11.16 18.66
N ALA A 230 -7.83 12.01 18.81
CA ALA A 230 -9.18 11.56 19.21
C ALA A 230 -9.78 10.60 18.17
N LEU A 231 -9.73 10.94 16.88
CA LEU A 231 -10.23 10.07 15.82
C LEU A 231 -9.40 8.78 15.69
N GLY A 232 -8.09 8.86 15.85
CA GLY A 232 -7.21 7.68 15.84
C GLY A 232 -7.52 6.73 17.00
N ILE A 233 -7.64 7.24 18.23
CA ILE A 233 -8.00 6.44 19.41
C ILE A 233 -9.39 5.82 19.25
N LEU A 234 -10.37 6.60 18.78
CA LEU A 234 -11.72 6.09 18.51
C LEU A 234 -11.70 4.98 17.46
N GLY A 235 -10.90 5.16 16.40
CA GLY A 235 -10.75 4.15 15.36
C GLY A 235 -10.12 2.85 15.87
N ILE A 236 -9.05 2.94 16.67
CA ILE A 236 -8.42 1.77 17.31
C ILE A 236 -9.40 1.06 18.26
N ALA A 237 -10.11 1.84 19.09
CA ALA A 237 -11.12 1.29 19.99
C ALA A 237 -12.23 0.56 19.23
N LEU A 238 -12.70 1.16 18.13
CA LEU A 238 -13.73 0.54 17.28
C LEU A 238 -13.22 -0.79 16.68
N LEU A 239 -12.00 -0.83 16.17
CA LEU A 239 -11.41 -2.07 15.64
C LEU A 239 -11.26 -3.15 16.71
N GLY A 240 -10.82 -2.79 17.92
CA GLY A 240 -10.73 -3.71 19.05
C GLY A 240 -12.09 -4.27 19.49
N LEU A 241 -13.15 -3.46 19.41
CA LEU A 241 -14.52 -3.90 19.71
C LEU A 241 -15.09 -4.81 18.61
N LEU A 242 -14.82 -4.48 17.34
CA LEU A 242 -15.33 -5.26 16.19
C LEU A 242 -14.57 -6.58 15.99
N PHE A 243 -13.28 -6.59 16.29
CA PHE A 243 -12.39 -7.75 16.05
C PHE A 243 -11.58 -8.11 17.29
N PRO A 244 -12.24 -8.49 18.41
CA PRO A 244 -11.55 -8.82 19.66
C PRO A 244 -10.59 -10.01 19.51
N ALA A 245 -10.89 -10.94 18.61
CA ALA A 245 -10.03 -12.09 18.33
C ALA A 245 -8.65 -11.68 17.77
N CYS A 246 -8.55 -10.54 17.09
CA CYS A 246 -7.28 -10.04 16.52
C CYS A 246 -6.48 -9.16 17.50
N ALA A 247 -6.99 -8.87 18.70
CA ALA A 247 -6.30 -8.04 19.68
C ALA A 247 -5.03 -8.70 20.25
N GLY A 248 -4.93 -10.03 20.19
CA GLY A 248 -3.75 -10.81 20.63
C GLY A 248 -2.63 -10.92 19.57
N GLY A 249 -2.79 -10.32 18.39
CA GLY A 249 -1.86 -10.42 17.26
C GLY A 249 -2.33 -11.40 16.18
N SER A 250 -1.64 -11.37 15.03
CA SER A 250 -2.02 -12.12 13.82
C SER A 250 -2.08 -13.65 13.99
N TYR A 251 -1.44 -14.20 15.03
CA TYR A 251 -1.31 -15.63 15.27
C TYR A 251 -2.09 -16.12 16.50
N SER A 252 -3.03 -15.32 17.01
CA SER A 252 -3.76 -15.63 18.25
C SER A 252 -5.06 -16.42 18.06
N VAL A 253 -5.30 -17.00 16.88
CA VAL A 253 -6.48 -17.83 16.55
C VAL A 253 -6.07 -19.23 16.09
#